data_667938d4cc8bf275474374c6b3932a15
#
_entry.id   667938d4cc8bf275474374c6b3932a15
#
_cell.length_a   1.000
_cell.length_b   1.000
_cell.length_c   1.000
_cell.angle_alpha   90.00
_cell.angle_beta   90.00
_cell.angle_gamma   90.00
#
_symmetry.space_group_name_H-M   'P 1'
#
loop_
_entity.id
_entity.type
_entity.pdbx_description
1 polymer ?
#
loop_
_entity_poly.entity_id
_entity_poly.type
_entity_poly.pdbx_seq_one_letter_code
_entity_poly.pdbx_strand_id
1 'polypeptide(L)'
;MKVAVVGAGIMGAATAWHLARRGADVVVHEQFEEGHARGSSHGRSRIFRVAYPEPEWVRLAEASYAGWKELDPEVLGLYGLVEIAPDASHTSARALEECNLPHRFLDEEEARIIGAAIPAGWTALLVNDAGIVHADAARRAFLDDIDVRYGSRVDDLDALGADVIVVTAGSWVGRFFGDLPLKVTRETVAFFHLDGAPTPSIVELGAEGEHVMFSLHDPVHGLKAGAHHAGVVSDPDELGEPDAALVERITTWVAERLPNANPEPVLAETCLYTTTPDERFILERRGRIVIGSACSGHGFKFAPEVGKRLAALALGE
;
A
#
# COMPACT_ATOMS: atom_id res chain seq x y z
N MET A 1 7.12 -2.18 29.77
CA MET A 1 6.14 -3.12 29.21
C MET A 1 6.80 -3.83 28.04
N LYS A 2 6.72 -5.15 28.04
CA LYS A 2 7.25 -5.98 26.94
C LYS A 2 6.18 -6.16 25.88
N VAL A 3 6.49 -5.84 24.63
CA VAL A 3 5.59 -6.00 23.50
C VAL A 3 6.22 -6.87 22.42
N ALA A 4 5.52 -7.93 22.01
CA ALA A 4 5.90 -8.72 20.86
C ALA A 4 5.06 -8.28 19.65
N VAL A 5 5.71 -8.01 18.53
CA VAL A 5 5.04 -7.71 17.25
C VAL A 5 5.24 -8.90 16.31
N VAL A 6 4.18 -9.47 15.79
CA VAL A 6 4.21 -10.61 14.87
C VAL A 6 4.03 -10.12 13.44
N GLY A 7 5.10 -10.22 12.65
CA GLY A 7 5.23 -9.76 11.27
C GLY A 7 6.01 -8.45 11.14
N ALA A 8 7.15 -8.48 10.43
CA ALA A 8 7.99 -7.33 10.10
C ALA A 8 7.60 -6.65 8.76
N GLY A 9 6.36 -6.83 8.32
CA GLY A 9 5.78 -6.04 7.24
C GLY A 9 5.63 -4.58 7.64
N ILE A 10 5.19 -3.72 6.71
CA ILE A 10 5.14 -2.27 6.93
C ILE A 10 4.30 -1.88 8.16
N MET A 11 3.20 -2.59 8.45
CA MET A 11 2.35 -2.30 9.61
C MET A 11 3.02 -2.65 10.92
N GLY A 12 3.70 -3.81 10.98
CA GLY A 12 4.45 -4.22 12.17
C GLY A 12 5.66 -3.33 12.41
N ALA A 13 6.37 -2.96 11.35
CA ALA A 13 7.50 -2.06 11.40
C ALA A 13 7.10 -0.67 11.96
N ALA A 14 6.04 -0.06 11.40
CA ALA A 14 5.53 1.22 11.87
C ALA A 14 5.01 1.15 13.33
N THR A 15 4.35 0.05 13.70
CA THR A 15 3.86 -0.15 15.08
C THR A 15 5.03 -0.28 16.06
N ALA A 16 6.04 -1.08 15.72
CA ALA A 16 7.22 -1.26 16.56
C ALA A 16 7.97 0.06 16.78
N TRP A 17 8.15 0.85 15.72
CA TRP A 17 8.74 2.18 15.79
C TRP A 17 8.01 3.11 16.76
N HIS A 18 6.68 3.18 16.68
CA HIS A 18 5.87 4.00 17.58
C HIS A 18 5.89 3.50 19.02
N LEU A 19 5.93 2.19 19.24
CA LEU A 19 6.03 1.58 20.58
C LEU A 19 7.38 1.86 21.21
N ALA A 20 8.48 1.66 20.48
CA ALA A 20 9.84 1.90 20.98
C ALA A 20 10.03 3.38 21.37
N ARG A 21 9.56 4.32 20.56
CA ARG A 21 9.60 5.76 20.85
C ARG A 21 8.78 6.17 22.08
N ARG A 22 7.83 5.33 22.51
CA ARG A 22 7.05 5.50 23.74
C ARG A 22 7.60 4.69 24.92
N GLY A 23 8.81 4.13 24.78
CA GLY A 23 9.54 3.45 25.84
C GLY A 23 9.09 2.01 26.11
N ALA A 24 8.39 1.36 25.18
CA ALA A 24 8.13 -0.07 25.26
C ALA A 24 9.38 -0.89 24.90
N ASP A 25 9.55 -2.05 25.54
CA ASP A 25 10.54 -3.06 25.18
C ASP A 25 9.96 -3.94 24.08
N VAL A 26 10.36 -3.71 22.82
CA VAL A 26 9.73 -4.25 21.63
C VAL A 26 10.62 -5.29 20.96
N VAL A 27 10.04 -6.45 20.66
CA VAL A 27 10.65 -7.47 19.80
C VAL A 27 9.72 -7.78 18.64
N VAL A 28 10.24 -7.72 17.41
CA VAL A 28 9.49 -8.09 16.20
C VAL A 28 9.89 -9.50 15.77
N HIS A 29 8.89 -10.35 15.51
CA HIS A 29 9.08 -11.71 14.99
C HIS A 29 8.64 -11.77 13.54
N GLU A 30 9.56 -12.14 12.64
CA GLU A 30 9.29 -12.34 11.22
C GLU A 30 9.56 -13.79 10.84
N GLN A 31 8.57 -14.44 10.19
CA GLN A 31 8.70 -15.86 9.84
C GLN A 31 9.70 -16.13 8.72
N PHE A 32 10.00 -15.14 7.90
CA PHE A 32 10.91 -15.26 6.77
C PHE A 32 12.27 -14.61 7.07
N GLU A 33 13.25 -14.88 6.22
CA GLU A 33 14.54 -14.22 6.26
C GLU A 33 14.45 -12.75 5.86
N GLU A 34 15.43 -11.97 6.25
CA GLU A 34 15.52 -10.57 5.87
C GLU A 34 15.54 -10.40 4.34
N GLY A 35 14.79 -9.42 3.82
CA GLY A 35 14.76 -9.13 2.39
C GLY A 35 13.89 -10.08 1.57
N HIS A 36 13.09 -10.94 2.19
CA HIS A 36 12.16 -11.82 1.47
C HIS A 36 11.15 -11.05 0.61
N ALA A 37 10.70 -11.68 -0.49
CA ALA A 37 9.67 -11.17 -1.38
C ALA A 37 8.29 -11.83 -1.15
N ARG A 38 7.96 -12.14 0.11
CA ARG A 38 6.67 -12.75 0.50
C ARG A 38 5.71 -11.68 1.04
N GLY A 39 4.42 -11.90 0.84
CA GLY A 39 3.40 -10.99 1.37
C GLY A 39 3.20 -9.73 0.51
N SER A 40 2.95 -8.60 1.18
CA SER A 40 2.48 -7.36 0.53
C SER A 40 3.44 -6.17 0.69
N SER A 41 4.49 -6.28 1.49
CA SER A 41 5.35 -5.13 1.85
C SER A 41 6.67 -5.07 1.10
N HIS A 42 7.03 -6.11 0.34
CA HIS A 42 8.27 -6.17 -0.44
C HIS A 42 8.24 -5.24 -1.66
N GLY A 43 9.42 -4.95 -2.23
CA GLY A 43 9.58 -4.21 -3.47
C GLY A 43 9.90 -2.73 -3.27
N ARG A 44 10.14 -2.03 -4.38
CA ARG A 44 10.79 -0.71 -4.37
C ARG A 44 9.84 0.45 -4.16
N SER A 45 8.62 0.36 -4.67
CA SER A 45 7.68 1.47 -4.64
C SER A 45 6.25 1.06 -4.32
N ARG A 46 5.53 1.96 -3.65
CA ARG A 46 4.08 1.90 -3.40
C ARG A 46 3.48 3.26 -3.65
N ILE A 47 2.27 3.27 -4.18
CA ILE A 47 1.57 4.53 -4.44
C ILE A 47 1.29 5.27 -3.12
N PHE A 48 1.61 6.56 -3.10
CA PHE A 48 1.17 7.48 -2.07
C PHE A 48 0.13 8.42 -2.69
N ARG A 49 -1.07 8.47 -2.13
CA ARG A 49 -2.14 9.35 -2.58
C ARG A 49 -3.01 9.80 -1.44
N VAL A 50 -3.55 11.01 -1.55
CA VAL A 50 -4.55 11.58 -0.64
C VAL A 50 -5.96 11.61 -1.28
N ALA A 51 -6.07 11.42 -2.60
CA ALA A 51 -7.34 11.36 -3.30
C ALA A 51 -8.08 10.05 -2.98
N TYR A 52 -9.23 10.17 -2.33
CA TYR A 52 -10.15 9.10 -1.97
C TYR A 52 -11.60 9.60 -2.03
N PRO A 53 -12.59 8.73 -2.34
CA PRO A 53 -13.99 9.12 -2.37
C PRO A 53 -14.55 9.57 -1.01
N GLU A 54 -14.07 8.94 0.09
CA GLU A 54 -14.54 9.26 1.43
C GLU A 54 -13.56 10.18 2.17
N PRO A 55 -14.03 11.27 2.78
CA PRO A 55 -13.18 12.21 3.52
C PRO A 55 -12.38 11.60 4.66
N GLU A 56 -12.85 10.51 5.25
CA GLU A 56 -12.12 9.82 6.33
C GLU A 56 -10.78 9.24 5.84
N TRP A 57 -10.74 8.68 4.61
CA TRP A 57 -9.51 8.20 4.00
C TRP A 57 -8.57 9.33 3.58
N VAL A 58 -9.14 10.47 3.15
CA VAL A 58 -8.36 11.68 2.86
C VAL A 58 -7.64 12.13 4.13
N ARG A 59 -8.37 12.29 5.26
CA ARG A 59 -7.77 12.69 6.55
C ARG A 59 -6.74 11.68 7.07
N LEU A 60 -7.00 10.38 6.87
CA LEU A 60 -6.04 9.33 7.23
C LEU A 60 -4.76 9.42 6.39
N ALA A 61 -4.88 9.72 5.09
CA ALA A 61 -3.75 9.90 4.21
C ALA A 61 -2.92 11.15 4.57
N GLU A 62 -3.57 12.27 4.92
CA GLU A 62 -2.90 13.48 5.40
C GLU A 62 -2.13 13.23 6.72
N ALA A 63 -2.76 12.55 7.68
CA ALA A 63 -2.10 12.18 8.93
C ALA A 63 -0.88 11.28 8.67
N SER A 64 -1.01 10.36 7.72
CA SER A 64 0.08 9.49 7.29
C SER A 64 1.18 10.25 6.54
N TYR A 65 0.84 11.27 5.75
CA TYR A 65 1.82 12.14 5.09
C TYR A 65 2.72 12.85 6.11
N ALA A 66 2.12 13.40 7.17
CA ALA A 66 2.88 13.98 8.27
C ALA A 66 3.81 12.95 8.93
N GLY A 67 3.32 11.73 9.15
CA GLY A 67 4.10 10.64 9.72
C GLY A 67 5.25 10.15 8.83
N TRP A 68 5.07 10.12 7.52
CA TRP A 68 6.16 9.82 6.59
C TRP A 68 7.28 10.86 6.64
N LYS A 69 6.93 12.15 6.72
CA LYS A 69 7.91 13.23 6.87
C LYS A 69 8.62 13.22 8.22
N GLU A 70 7.95 12.76 9.28
CA GLU A 70 8.55 12.58 10.61
C GLU A 70 9.55 11.42 10.62
N LEU A 71 9.24 10.33 9.91
CA LEU A 71 10.12 9.17 9.81
C LEU A 71 11.40 9.51 9.05
N ASP A 72 11.26 9.87 7.80
CA ASP A 72 12.32 10.26 6.88
C ASP A 72 11.67 10.82 5.59
N PRO A 73 11.81 12.13 5.30
CA PRO A 73 11.22 12.71 4.10
C PRO A 73 11.73 12.11 2.78
N GLU A 74 12.92 11.50 2.76
CA GLU A 74 13.53 10.87 1.57
C GLU A 74 12.79 9.59 1.14
N VAL A 75 11.92 9.01 2.00
CA VAL A 75 11.10 7.86 1.61
C VAL A 75 9.93 8.24 0.71
N LEU A 76 9.65 9.53 0.52
CA LEU A 76 8.59 10.03 -0.36
C LEU A 76 9.15 10.55 -1.68
N GLY A 77 8.63 10.06 -2.80
CA GLY A 77 8.80 10.64 -4.13
C GLY A 77 7.50 11.35 -4.54
N LEU A 78 7.45 12.67 -4.37
CA LEU A 78 6.23 13.45 -4.66
C LEU A 78 6.20 13.88 -6.13
N TYR A 79 5.77 12.98 -6.99
CA TYR A 79 5.69 13.19 -8.44
C TYR A 79 4.29 13.56 -8.92
N GLY A 80 3.30 13.61 -8.01
CA GLY A 80 1.89 13.85 -8.28
C GLY A 80 1.09 12.55 -8.47
N LEU A 81 -0.22 12.73 -8.55
CA LEU A 81 -1.21 11.72 -8.92
C LEU A 81 -2.15 12.30 -9.95
N VAL A 82 -2.43 11.55 -11.00
CA VAL A 82 -3.53 11.79 -11.94
C VAL A 82 -4.59 10.72 -11.74
N GLU A 83 -5.78 11.12 -11.31
CA GLU A 83 -6.96 10.25 -11.28
C GLU A 83 -7.76 10.47 -12.55
N ILE A 84 -7.93 9.43 -13.36
CA ILE A 84 -8.67 9.46 -14.62
C ILE A 84 -10.01 8.75 -14.40
N ALA A 85 -11.11 9.40 -14.74
CA ALA A 85 -12.45 8.84 -14.57
C ALA A 85 -13.45 9.37 -15.61
N PRO A 86 -14.57 8.64 -15.87
CA PRO A 86 -15.72 9.21 -16.54
C PRO A 86 -16.20 10.48 -15.80
N ASP A 87 -16.65 11.50 -16.54
CA ASP A 87 -16.91 12.86 -16.06
C ASP A 87 -17.71 12.96 -14.73
N ALA A 88 -18.68 12.08 -14.52
CA ALA A 88 -19.51 12.07 -13.30
C ALA A 88 -18.89 11.35 -12.09
N SER A 89 -17.70 10.76 -12.22
CA SER A 89 -17.18 9.77 -11.25
C SER A 89 -16.09 10.29 -10.31
N HIS A 90 -15.69 11.57 -10.41
CA HIS A 90 -14.68 12.16 -9.51
C HIS A 90 -15.23 12.47 -8.12
N THR A 91 -15.62 11.42 -7.39
CA THR A 91 -16.04 11.54 -5.99
C THR A 91 -14.87 11.99 -5.10
N SER A 92 -13.64 11.67 -5.48
CA SER A 92 -12.43 12.10 -4.79
C SER A 92 -12.28 13.63 -4.76
N ALA A 93 -12.69 14.35 -5.82
CA ALA A 93 -12.63 15.81 -5.86
C ALA A 93 -13.45 16.45 -4.73
N ARG A 94 -14.67 15.95 -4.49
CA ARG A 94 -15.55 16.46 -3.42
C ARG A 94 -14.96 16.20 -2.03
N ALA A 95 -14.37 15.04 -1.82
CA ALA A 95 -13.74 14.70 -0.55
C ALA A 95 -12.49 15.55 -0.29
N LEU A 96 -11.71 15.86 -1.35
CA LEU A 96 -10.58 16.78 -1.27
C LEU A 96 -11.03 18.21 -0.95
N GLU A 97 -12.12 18.70 -1.58
CA GLU A 97 -12.73 20.00 -1.28
C GLU A 97 -13.18 20.09 0.20
N GLU A 98 -13.88 19.05 0.69
CA GLU A 98 -14.31 18.99 2.10
C GLU A 98 -13.12 19.03 3.08
N CYS A 99 -12.00 18.42 2.70
CA CYS A 99 -10.77 18.42 3.48
C CYS A 99 -9.86 19.64 3.22
N ASN A 100 -10.25 20.56 2.33
CA ASN A 100 -9.48 21.74 1.93
C ASN A 100 -8.11 21.38 1.31
N LEU A 101 -8.03 20.29 0.57
CA LEU A 101 -6.81 19.86 -0.13
C LEU A 101 -6.77 20.37 -1.57
N PRO A 102 -5.63 20.93 -2.02
CA PRO A 102 -5.49 21.47 -3.36
C PRO A 102 -5.52 20.36 -4.41
N HIS A 103 -6.32 20.57 -5.43
CA HIS A 103 -6.42 19.74 -6.62
C HIS A 103 -6.88 20.57 -7.81
N ARG A 104 -6.73 20.05 -9.03
CA ARG A 104 -7.25 20.70 -10.23
C ARG A 104 -7.54 19.66 -11.32
N PHE A 105 -8.49 19.96 -12.19
CA PHE A 105 -8.69 19.19 -13.40
C PHE A 105 -7.68 19.58 -14.47
N LEU A 106 -7.28 18.60 -15.28
CA LEU A 106 -6.40 18.75 -16.43
C LEU A 106 -7.21 18.71 -17.71
N ASP A 107 -6.82 19.50 -18.69
CA ASP A 107 -7.24 19.26 -20.07
C ASP A 107 -6.37 18.16 -20.73
N GLU A 108 -6.76 17.72 -21.94
CA GLU A 108 -6.07 16.63 -22.66
C GLU A 108 -4.61 16.98 -22.97
N GLU A 109 -4.30 18.23 -23.29
CA GLU A 109 -2.94 18.67 -23.61
C GLU A 109 -2.06 18.68 -22.37
N GLU A 110 -2.55 19.23 -21.27
CA GLU A 110 -1.87 19.22 -19.96
C GLU A 110 -1.58 17.79 -19.49
N ALA A 111 -2.57 16.89 -19.59
CA ALA A 111 -2.40 15.48 -19.22
C ALA A 111 -1.34 14.80 -20.10
N ARG A 112 -1.36 15.04 -21.40
CA ARG A 112 -0.37 14.50 -22.35
C ARG A 112 1.05 14.99 -22.05
N ILE A 113 1.20 16.26 -21.67
CA ILE A 113 2.52 16.85 -21.29
C ILE A 113 3.12 16.11 -20.09
N ILE A 114 2.31 15.72 -19.12
CA ILE A 114 2.77 14.98 -17.94
C ILE A 114 2.77 13.46 -18.13
N GLY A 115 2.53 12.97 -19.36
CA GLY A 115 2.67 11.58 -19.73
C GLY A 115 1.41 10.71 -19.57
N ALA A 116 0.22 11.31 -19.44
CA ALA A 116 -1.06 10.60 -19.34
C ALA A 116 -1.96 10.86 -20.56
N ALA A 117 -2.55 9.81 -21.14
CA ALA A 117 -3.58 9.94 -22.17
C ALA A 117 -4.97 9.73 -21.55
N ILE A 118 -5.86 10.72 -21.72
CA ILE A 118 -7.24 10.68 -21.22
C ILE A 118 -8.15 10.09 -22.31
N PRO A 119 -9.00 9.08 -21.99
CA PRO A 119 -10.01 8.60 -22.93
C PRO A 119 -10.99 9.71 -23.32
N ALA A 120 -11.52 9.65 -24.55
CA ALA A 120 -12.52 10.61 -25.01
C ALA A 120 -13.77 10.64 -24.10
N GLY A 121 -14.16 11.83 -23.66
CA GLY A 121 -15.29 12.03 -22.74
C GLY A 121 -15.00 11.72 -21.28
N TRP A 122 -13.72 11.49 -20.92
CA TRP A 122 -13.25 11.33 -19.55
C TRP A 122 -12.54 12.60 -19.08
N THR A 123 -12.32 12.70 -17.79
CA THR A 123 -11.62 13.82 -17.16
C THR A 123 -10.46 13.32 -16.30
N ALA A 124 -9.50 14.17 -16.02
CA ALA A 124 -8.35 13.87 -15.19
C ALA A 124 -8.22 14.88 -14.06
N LEU A 125 -8.06 14.38 -12.84
CA LEU A 125 -7.85 15.15 -11.62
C LEU A 125 -6.38 15.05 -11.21
N LEU A 126 -5.67 16.17 -11.10
CA LEU A 126 -4.29 16.24 -10.61
C LEU A 126 -4.25 16.61 -9.13
N VAL A 127 -3.49 15.84 -8.37
CA VAL A 127 -3.11 16.11 -6.98
C VAL A 127 -1.59 16.12 -6.86
N ASN A 128 -0.98 17.25 -6.50
CA ASN A 128 0.47 17.38 -6.44
C ASN A 128 1.10 16.69 -5.22
N ASP A 129 0.44 16.73 -4.04
CA ASP A 129 0.91 16.09 -2.82
C ASP A 129 0.61 14.59 -2.82
N ALA A 130 1.13 13.91 -3.85
CA ALA A 130 0.99 12.50 -4.11
C ALA A 130 2.21 11.97 -4.88
N GLY A 131 2.29 10.66 -5.09
CA GLY A 131 3.37 10.03 -5.83
C GLY A 131 3.65 8.62 -5.31
N ILE A 132 4.85 8.38 -4.78
CA ILE A 132 5.26 7.07 -4.25
C ILE A 132 5.83 7.15 -2.84
N VAL A 133 5.79 6.01 -2.13
CA VAL A 133 6.67 5.69 -1.01
C VAL A 133 7.73 4.71 -1.52
N HIS A 134 9.01 4.99 -1.23
CA HIS A 134 10.11 4.04 -1.42
C HIS A 134 10.00 2.91 -0.38
N ALA A 135 9.30 1.83 -0.76
CA ALA A 135 8.74 0.88 0.19
C ALA A 135 9.77 0.13 1.04
N ASP A 136 10.85 -0.38 0.43
CA ASP A 136 11.90 -1.07 1.17
C ASP A 136 12.71 -0.11 2.05
N ALA A 137 12.93 1.13 1.61
CA ALA A 137 13.60 2.17 2.41
C ALA A 137 12.74 2.55 3.61
N ALA A 138 11.44 2.78 3.41
CA ALA A 138 10.49 3.11 4.47
C ALA A 138 10.40 2.01 5.53
N ARG A 139 10.34 0.73 5.11
CA ARG A 139 10.32 -0.40 6.03
C ARG A 139 11.61 -0.48 6.85
N ARG A 140 12.78 -0.29 6.22
CA ARG A 140 14.07 -0.26 6.92
C ARG A 140 14.13 0.90 7.92
N ALA A 141 13.70 2.10 7.52
CA ALA A 141 13.69 3.26 8.42
C ALA A 141 12.84 3.05 9.68
N PHE A 142 11.67 2.40 9.56
CA PHE A 142 10.87 2.03 10.72
C PHE A 142 11.51 0.96 11.62
N LEU A 143 12.32 0.07 11.06
CA LEU A 143 12.96 -1.03 11.79
C LEU A 143 14.36 -0.67 12.31
N ASP A 144 14.83 0.53 12.01
CA ASP A 144 16.11 1.01 12.54
C ASP A 144 16.08 1.02 14.08
N ASP A 145 17.10 0.45 14.71
CA ASP A 145 17.22 0.26 16.16
C ASP A 145 16.11 -0.63 16.80
N ILE A 146 15.35 -1.41 16.03
CA ILE A 146 14.35 -2.36 16.53
C ILE A 146 14.95 -3.79 16.56
N ASP A 147 14.74 -4.53 17.66
CA ASP A 147 15.09 -5.97 17.73
C ASP A 147 14.14 -6.77 16.82
N VAL A 148 14.64 -7.17 15.66
CA VAL A 148 13.89 -7.99 14.69
C VAL A 148 14.48 -9.39 14.63
N ARG A 149 13.67 -10.39 14.91
CA ARG A 149 14.01 -11.80 14.82
C ARG A 149 13.50 -12.40 13.53
N TYR A 150 14.34 -12.43 12.51
CA TYR A 150 14.06 -13.08 11.23
C TYR A 150 14.12 -14.60 11.34
N GLY A 151 13.44 -15.34 10.44
CA GLY A 151 13.31 -16.79 10.51
C GLY A 151 12.54 -17.28 11.76
N SER A 152 11.86 -16.38 12.46
CA SER A 152 11.18 -16.62 13.72
C SER A 152 9.66 -16.75 13.50
N ARG A 153 9.22 -17.92 13.04
CA ARG A 153 7.80 -18.21 12.88
C ARG A 153 7.13 -18.35 14.25
N VAL A 154 6.00 -17.68 14.40
CA VAL A 154 5.14 -17.75 15.58
C VAL A 154 3.92 -18.58 15.24
N ASP A 155 3.77 -19.72 15.91
CA ASP A 155 2.58 -20.59 15.78
C ASP A 155 1.68 -20.51 17.03
N ASP A 156 2.25 -20.13 18.18
CA ASP A 156 1.55 -19.95 19.44
C ASP A 156 1.86 -18.57 20.05
N LEU A 157 0.85 -17.72 20.12
CA LEU A 157 0.98 -16.37 20.67
C LEU A 157 1.30 -16.39 22.18
N ASP A 158 0.81 -17.39 22.91
CA ASP A 158 1.03 -17.49 24.35
C ASP A 158 2.48 -17.82 24.72
N ALA A 159 3.23 -18.45 23.80
CA ALA A 159 4.62 -18.78 23.99
C ALA A 159 5.57 -17.56 23.93
N LEU A 160 5.11 -16.38 23.46
CA LEU A 160 5.97 -15.19 23.31
C LEU A 160 6.36 -14.51 24.63
N GLY A 161 5.66 -14.80 25.75
CA GLY A 161 6.01 -14.26 27.06
C GLY A 161 6.00 -12.74 27.17
N ALA A 162 5.25 -12.05 26.31
CA ALA A 162 5.10 -10.58 26.28
C ALA A 162 3.84 -10.14 27.05
N ASP A 163 3.87 -8.92 27.58
CA ASP A 163 2.71 -8.31 28.25
C ASP A 163 1.57 -8.05 27.25
N VAL A 164 1.94 -7.58 26.04
CA VAL A 164 1.04 -7.32 24.92
C VAL A 164 1.62 -7.90 23.65
N ILE A 165 0.77 -8.41 22.78
CA ILE A 165 1.14 -8.98 21.48
C ILE A 165 0.39 -8.21 20.41
N VAL A 166 1.11 -7.66 19.43
CA VAL A 166 0.52 -7.02 18.25
C VAL A 166 0.68 -7.94 17.05
N VAL A 167 -0.42 -8.38 16.46
CA VAL A 167 -0.41 -9.29 15.31
C VAL A 167 -0.67 -8.51 14.03
N THR A 168 0.39 -8.34 13.24
CA THR A 168 0.40 -7.66 11.93
C THR A 168 0.90 -8.61 10.85
N ALA A 169 0.45 -9.87 10.91
CA ALA A 169 0.93 -10.98 10.08
C ALA A 169 0.46 -10.92 8.61
N GLY A 170 -0.09 -9.79 8.14
CA GLY A 170 -0.53 -9.62 6.75
C GLY A 170 -1.47 -10.74 6.30
N SER A 171 -1.15 -11.41 5.21
CA SER A 171 -1.99 -12.48 4.66
C SER A 171 -2.08 -13.75 5.53
N TRP A 172 -1.21 -13.86 6.53
CA TRP A 172 -1.22 -14.97 7.50
C TRP A 172 -2.04 -14.70 8.76
N VAL A 173 -2.62 -13.50 8.91
CA VAL A 173 -3.38 -13.12 10.12
C VAL A 173 -4.58 -14.05 10.38
N GLY A 174 -5.21 -14.57 9.35
CA GLY A 174 -6.31 -15.54 9.46
C GLY A 174 -5.93 -16.88 10.11
N ARG A 175 -4.64 -17.20 10.25
CA ARG A 175 -4.16 -18.38 10.96
C ARG A 175 -4.30 -18.24 12.49
N PHE A 176 -4.24 -17.01 12.97
CA PHE A 176 -4.43 -16.70 14.40
C PHE A 176 -5.90 -16.41 14.74
N PHE A 177 -6.66 -15.90 13.77
CA PHE A 177 -8.03 -15.41 13.97
C PHE A 177 -8.93 -15.89 12.83
N GLY A 178 -9.45 -17.10 12.95
CA GLY A 178 -10.33 -17.72 11.94
C GLY A 178 -11.74 -17.09 11.85
N ASP A 179 -12.07 -16.19 12.78
CA ASP A 179 -13.34 -15.43 12.81
C ASP A 179 -13.30 -14.14 11.98
N LEU A 180 -12.12 -13.73 11.54
CA LEU A 180 -11.99 -12.52 10.72
C LEU A 180 -12.46 -12.76 9.27
N PRO A 181 -13.30 -11.88 8.71
CA PRO A 181 -13.85 -12.03 7.36
C PRO A 181 -12.82 -11.64 6.30
N LEU A 182 -11.78 -12.43 6.15
CA LEU A 182 -10.64 -12.11 5.28
C LEU A 182 -10.63 -12.98 4.03
N LYS A 183 -10.30 -12.35 2.92
CA LYS A 183 -10.01 -12.99 1.64
C LYS A 183 -8.58 -12.66 1.23
N VAL A 184 -7.77 -13.68 0.96
CA VAL A 184 -6.41 -13.51 0.41
C VAL A 184 -6.46 -13.72 -1.09
N THR A 185 -5.89 -12.77 -1.85
CA THR A 185 -5.73 -12.88 -3.31
C THR A 185 -4.29 -12.64 -3.70
N ARG A 186 -3.87 -13.30 -4.78
CA ARG A 186 -2.57 -13.09 -5.41
C ARG A 186 -2.75 -12.17 -6.61
N GLU A 187 -2.24 -10.96 -6.48
CA GLU A 187 -2.30 -9.91 -7.48
C GLU A 187 -1.07 -9.96 -8.39
N THR A 188 -1.21 -9.48 -9.62
CA THR A 188 -0.14 -9.38 -10.61
C THR A 188 0.17 -7.92 -10.91
N VAL A 189 1.47 -7.58 -10.95
CA VAL A 189 1.97 -6.29 -11.41
C VAL A 189 3.02 -6.49 -12.48
N ALA A 190 3.13 -5.56 -13.40
CA ALA A 190 4.13 -5.58 -14.46
C ALA A 190 4.98 -4.29 -14.45
N PHE A 191 6.22 -4.40 -14.90
CA PHE A 191 7.18 -3.31 -14.96
C PHE A 191 7.54 -3.02 -16.41
N PHE A 192 7.74 -1.74 -16.72
CA PHE A 192 7.97 -1.26 -18.07
C PHE A 192 9.10 -0.24 -18.08
N HIS A 193 9.82 -0.16 -19.18
CA HIS A 193 10.76 0.93 -19.36
C HIS A 193 10.05 2.26 -19.60
N LEU A 194 10.43 3.22 -18.80
CA LEU A 194 10.06 4.63 -18.95
C LEU A 194 11.31 5.46 -18.71
N ASP A 195 11.86 6.03 -19.78
CA ASP A 195 13.03 6.87 -19.71
C ASP A 195 12.67 8.31 -19.30
N GLY A 196 13.59 8.98 -18.60
CA GLY A 196 13.45 10.37 -18.24
C GLY A 196 13.10 10.62 -16.77
N ALA A 197 12.47 11.76 -16.50
CA ALA A 197 12.06 12.13 -15.15
C ALA A 197 10.89 11.27 -14.66
N PRO A 198 10.77 11.04 -13.33
CA PRO A 198 9.60 10.39 -12.77
C PRO A 198 8.29 11.09 -13.19
N THR A 199 7.31 10.29 -13.58
CA THR A 199 5.95 10.77 -13.92
C THR A 199 5.02 10.66 -12.73
N PRO A 200 3.90 11.41 -12.70
CA PRO A 200 2.85 11.21 -11.73
C PRO A 200 2.35 9.76 -11.71
N SER A 201 1.93 9.29 -10.55
CA SER A 201 1.15 8.05 -10.47
C SER A 201 -0.19 8.24 -11.19
N ILE A 202 -0.68 7.20 -11.87
CA ILE A 202 -1.99 7.24 -12.50
C ILE A 202 -2.91 6.24 -11.80
N VAL A 203 -4.15 6.64 -11.56
CA VAL A 203 -5.24 5.78 -11.13
C VAL A 203 -6.41 6.01 -12.08
N GLU A 204 -6.77 5.00 -12.85
CA GLU A 204 -7.93 5.02 -13.72
C GLU A 204 -9.08 4.29 -13.04
N LEU A 205 -10.12 5.05 -12.70
CA LEU A 205 -11.37 4.50 -12.16
C LEU A 205 -12.18 3.96 -13.34
N GLY A 206 -12.29 2.64 -13.43
CA GLY A 206 -13.06 1.96 -14.47
C GLY A 206 -14.56 2.31 -14.43
N ALA A 207 -15.28 1.96 -15.48
CA ALA A 207 -16.74 1.92 -15.45
C ALA A 207 -17.21 0.87 -14.42
N GLU A 208 -18.50 0.91 -14.05
CA GLU A 208 -19.07 -0.03 -13.09
C GLU A 208 -18.79 -1.49 -13.50
N GLY A 209 -18.15 -2.24 -12.61
CA GLY A 209 -17.74 -3.64 -12.83
C GLY A 209 -16.35 -3.83 -13.46
N GLU A 210 -15.64 -2.76 -13.80
CA GLU A 210 -14.25 -2.81 -14.25
C GLU A 210 -13.25 -2.66 -13.09
N HIS A 211 -12.10 -3.30 -13.24
CA HIS A 211 -11.02 -3.13 -12.26
C HIS A 211 -10.35 -1.77 -12.42
N VAL A 212 -10.02 -1.14 -11.28
CA VAL A 212 -9.19 0.06 -11.24
C VAL A 212 -7.80 -0.27 -11.74
N MET A 213 -7.36 0.41 -12.79
CA MET A 213 -5.99 0.32 -13.29
C MET A 213 -5.11 1.37 -12.63
N PHE A 214 -3.85 1.05 -12.41
CA PHE A 214 -2.93 2.02 -11.82
C PHE A 214 -1.51 1.88 -12.36
N SER A 215 -0.78 2.99 -12.32
CA SER A 215 0.67 3.01 -12.50
C SER A 215 1.34 3.95 -11.51
N LEU A 216 2.63 3.71 -11.29
CA LEU A 216 3.48 4.52 -10.42
C LEU A 216 4.93 4.41 -10.87
N HIS A 217 5.74 5.39 -10.49
CA HIS A 217 7.17 5.36 -10.77
C HIS A 217 7.85 4.16 -10.07
N ASP A 218 8.68 3.43 -10.82
CA ASP A 218 9.61 2.43 -10.28
C ASP A 218 11.05 2.91 -10.46
N PRO A 219 11.86 2.97 -9.37
CA PRO A 219 13.22 3.54 -9.43
C PRO A 219 14.21 2.78 -10.33
N VAL A 220 13.89 1.57 -10.74
CA VAL A 220 14.79 0.72 -11.55
C VAL A 220 14.34 0.65 -13.02
N HIS A 221 13.06 0.43 -13.24
CA HIS A 221 12.52 0.24 -14.60
C HIS A 221 11.82 1.50 -15.15
N GLY A 222 11.55 2.48 -14.31
CA GLY A 222 10.83 3.70 -14.65
C GLY A 222 9.32 3.60 -14.36
N LEU A 223 8.66 2.49 -14.66
CA LEU A 223 7.22 2.34 -14.49
C LEU A 223 6.86 0.96 -13.92
N LYS A 224 5.91 0.95 -12.97
CA LYS A 224 5.19 -0.22 -12.47
C LYS A 224 3.70 0.00 -12.68
N ALA A 225 2.97 -1.01 -13.17
CA ALA A 225 1.53 -0.94 -13.39
C ALA A 225 0.83 -2.21 -12.90
N GLY A 226 -0.48 -2.11 -12.65
CA GLY A 226 -1.30 -3.22 -12.19
C GLY A 226 -2.80 -2.95 -12.31
N ALA A 227 -3.58 -4.02 -12.11
CA ALA A 227 -5.03 -3.97 -11.97
C ALA A 227 -5.41 -4.29 -10.53
N HIS A 228 -6.16 -3.39 -9.88
CA HIS A 228 -6.52 -3.51 -8.47
C HIS A 228 -7.65 -4.52 -8.27
N HIS A 229 -7.52 -5.43 -7.29
CA HIS A 229 -8.47 -6.51 -7.00
C HIS A 229 -8.78 -7.46 -8.18
N ALA A 230 -7.81 -7.63 -9.10
CA ALA A 230 -7.97 -8.52 -10.25
C ALA A 230 -7.41 -9.93 -9.99
N GLY A 231 -6.76 -10.15 -8.86
CA GLY A 231 -6.07 -11.39 -8.53
C GLY A 231 -6.98 -12.54 -8.14
N VAL A 232 -6.42 -13.75 -8.21
CA VAL A 232 -7.11 -14.98 -7.82
C VAL A 232 -6.99 -15.27 -6.31
N VAL A 233 -7.99 -15.93 -5.74
CA VAL A 233 -7.93 -16.42 -4.35
C VAL A 233 -6.74 -17.38 -4.22
N SER A 234 -5.93 -17.20 -3.18
CA SER A 234 -4.70 -17.96 -2.99
C SER A 234 -4.43 -18.23 -1.52
N ASP A 235 -3.80 -19.35 -1.22
CA ASP A 235 -3.17 -19.56 0.09
C ASP A 235 -1.91 -18.68 0.17
N PRO A 236 -1.65 -17.98 1.29
CA PRO A 236 -0.48 -17.11 1.42
C PRO A 236 0.86 -17.88 1.39
N ASP A 237 0.88 -19.19 1.63
CA ASP A 237 2.09 -20.02 1.52
C ASP A 237 2.37 -20.46 0.09
N GLU A 238 1.38 -20.45 -0.79
CA GLU A 238 1.55 -20.82 -2.17
C GLU A 238 2.34 -19.75 -2.94
N LEU A 239 3.49 -20.15 -3.46
CA LEU A 239 4.21 -19.37 -4.46
C LEU A 239 3.46 -19.56 -5.79
N GLY A 240 3.11 -18.46 -6.43
CA GLY A 240 2.45 -18.52 -7.72
C GLY A 240 3.11 -17.57 -8.71
N GLU A 241 3.01 -17.92 -9.98
CA GLU A 241 3.48 -17.09 -11.08
C GLU A 241 2.50 -15.93 -11.35
N PRO A 242 2.98 -14.82 -11.95
CA PRO A 242 2.12 -13.78 -12.48
C PRO A 242 1.09 -14.32 -13.47
N ASP A 243 -0.12 -13.80 -13.41
CA ASP A 243 -1.19 -14.18 -14.34
C ASP A 243 -0.92 -13.55 -15.72
N ALA A 244 -0.73 -14.39 -16.74
CA ALA A 244 -0.39 -13.95 -18.09
C ALA A 244 -1.51 -13.09 -18.73
N ALA A 245 -2.78 -13.38 -18.45
CA ALA A 245 -3.89 -12.59 -18.98
C ALA A 245 -3.96 -11.20 -18.33
N LEU A 246 -3.63 -11.10 -17.03
CA LEU A 246 -3.50 -9.82 -16.36
C LEU A 246 -2.29 -9.02 -16.88
N VAL A 247 -1.16 -9.69 -17.14
CA VAL A 247 0.00 -9.01 -17.76
C VAL A 247 -0.36 -8.44 -19.12
N GLU A 248 -1.06 -9.20 -19.98
CA GLU A 248 -1.52 -8.72 -21.30
C GLU A 248 -2.48 -7.53 -21.17
N ARG A 249 -3.44 -7.60 -20.24
CA ARG A 249 -4.36 -6.49 -19.96
C ARG A 249 -3.63 -5.23 -19.49
N ILE A 250 -2.67 -5.37 -18.57
CA ILE A 250 -1.85 -4.26 -18.06
C ILE A 250 -1.04 -3.66 -19.21
N THR A 251 -0.44 -4.50 -20.06
CA THR A 251 0.34 -4.09 -21.25
C THR A 251 -0.50 -3.25 -22.21
N THR A 252 -1.72 -3.70 -22.51
CA THR A 252 -2.66 -2.98 -23.39
C THR A 252 -3.01 -1.61 -22.77
N TRP A 253 -3.32 -1.58 -21.48
CA TRP A 253 -3.64 -0.34 -20.77
C TRP A 253 -2.45 0.63 -20.76
N VAL A 254 -1.23 0.15 -20.52
CA VAL A 254 -0.01 0.97 -20.57
C VAL A 254 0.19 1.58 -21.97
N ALA A 255 0.01 0.80 -23.03
CA ALA A 255 0.12 1.27 -24.41
C ALA A 255 -0.89 2.39 -24.73
N GLU A 256 -2.09 2.33 -24.16
CA GLU A 256 -3.16 3.31 -24.39
C GLU A 256 -3.03 4.57 -23.52
N ARG A 257 -2.56 4.45 -22.27
CA ARG A 257 -2.60 5.53 -21.27
C ARG A 257 -1.27 6.21 -21.03
N LEU A 258 -0.16 5.58 -21.37
CA LEU A 258 1.20 6.04 -21.04
C LEU A 258 2.06 6.10 -22.32
N PRO A 259 1.83 7.11 -23.17
CA PRO A 259 2.44 7.20 -24.52
C PRO A 259 3.98 7.28 -24.47
N ASN A 260 4.57 7.64 -23.33
CA ASN A 260 6.01 7.75 -23.16
C ASN A 260 6.65 6.44 -22.63
N ALA A 261 5.86 5.44 -22.25
CA ALA A 261 6.36 4.15 -21.79
C ALA A 261 6.55 3.18 -22.96
N ASN A 262 7.60 2.35 -22.90
CA ASN A 262 7.67 1.19 -23.77
C ASN A 262 6.62 0.17 -23.26
N PRO A 263 5.61 -0.21 -24.06
CA PRO A 263 4.56 -1.11 -23.59
C PRO A 263 4.99 -2.58 -23.44
N GLU A 264 6.23 -2.93 -23.81
CA GLU A 264 6.74 -4.28 -23.60
C GLU A 264 7.17 -4.47 -22.14
N PRO A 265 6.54 -5.40 -21.37
CA PRO A 265 6.88 -5.61 -19.98
C PRO A 265 8.26 -6.26 -19.84
N VAL A 266 9.11 -5.70 -18.98
CA VAL A 266 10.46 -6.23 -18.69
C VAL A 266 10.48 -7.19 -17.52
N LEU A 267 9.46 -7.15 -16.67
CA LEU A 267 9.30 -8.00 -15.49
C LEU A 267 7.82 -8.05 -15.11
N ALA A 268 7.39 -9.19 -14.56
CA ALA A 268 6.13 -9.30 -13.85
C ALA A 268 6.36 -9.96 -12.49
N GLU A 269 5.64 -9.50 -11.47
CA GLU A 269 5.74 -10.01 -10.10
C GLU A 269 4.35 -10.19 -9.49
N THR A 270 4.29 -10.99 -8.42
CA THR A 270 3.08 -11.16 -7.63
C THR A 270 3.19 -10.49 -6.27
N CYS A 271 2.06 -10.10 -5.71
CA CYS A 271 1.94 -9.72 -4.30
C CYS A 271 0.60 -10.22 -3.75
N LEU A 272 0.48 -10.25 -2.41
CA LEU A 272 -0.75 -10.69 -1.78
C LEU A 272 -1.57 -9.50 -1.30
N TYR A 273 -2.88 -9.54 -1.55
CA TYR A 273 -3.85 -8.70 -0.84
C TYR A 273 -4.55 -9.52 0.23
N THR A 274 -4.91 -8.85 1.32
CA THR A 274 -5.73 -9.41 2.41
C THR A 274 -6.89 -8.46 2.61
N THR A 275 -8.07 -8.84 2.13
CA THR A 275 -9.19 -7.93 1.94
C THR A 275 -10.35 -8.31 2.85
N THR A 276 -10.95 -7.32 3.52
CA THR A 276 -12.24 -7.40 4.19
C THR A 276 -13.38 -7.12 3.18
N PRO A 277 -14.62 -7.54 3.44
CA PRO A 277 -15.75 -7.32 2.52
C PRO A 277 -16.05 -5.85 2.23
N ASP A 278 -15.72 -4.94 3.16
CA ASP A 278 -15.91 -3.49 3.06
C ASP A 278 -14.61 -2.72 2.82
N GLU A 279 -13.51 -3.45 2.55
CA GLU A 279 -12.16 -2.91 2.33
C GLU A 279 -11.59 -2.09 3.50
N ARG A 280 -12.27 -2.08 4.66
CA ARG A 280 -11.82 -1.37 5.85
C ARG A 280 -10.76 -2.14 6.62
N PHE A 281 -9.96 -1.42 7.39
CA PHE A 281 -8.91 -2.00 8.21
C PHE A 281 -9.47 -2.56 9.53
N ILE A 282 -8.96 -3.70 9.96
CA ILE A 282 -9.22 -4.26 11.28
C ILE A 282 -8.11 -3.79 12.21
N LEU A 283 -8.44 -2.86 13.11
CA LEU A 283 -7.55 -2.33 14.14
C LEU A 283 -8.29 -2.47 15.48
N GLU A 284 -8.02 -3.54 16.21
CA GLU A 284 -8.77 -3.85 17.42
C GLU A 284 -7.91 -4.50 18.51
N ARG A 285 -8.33 -4.38 19.76
CA ARG A 285 -7.70 -5.05 20.90
C ARG A 285 -8.63 -6.09 21.49
N ARG A 286 -8.11 -7.32 21.68
CA ARG A 286 -8.74 -8.46 22.34
C ARG A 286 -7.89 -8.86 23.56
N GLY A 287 -8.19 -8.31 24.73
CA GLY A 287 -7.40 -8.55 25.93
C GLY A 287 -5.96 -8.04 25.81
N ARG A 288 -4.97 -8.97 25.85
CA ARG A 288 -3.57 -8.61 25.64
C ARG A 288 -3.11 -8.65 24.17
N ILE A 289 -4.01 -9.01 23.24
CA ILE A 289 -3.69 -9.10 21.82
C ILE A 289 -4.27 -7.87 21.11
N VAL A 290 -3.45 -7.25 20.24
CA VAL A 290 -3.86 -6.21 19.33
C VAL A 290 -3.75 -6.77 17.91
N ILE A 291 -4.83 -6.63 17.13
CA ILE A 291 -4.90 -7.11 15.75
C ILE A 291 -4.78 -5.93 14.80
N GLY A 292 -3.81 -6.01 13.89
CA GLY A 292 -3.59 -5.02 12.83
C GLY A 292 -3.63 -5.67 11.46
N SER A 293 -4.81 -5.68 10.81
CA SER A 293 -4.97 -6.08 9.40
C SER A 293 -5.40 -4.87 8.58
N ALA A 294 -4.42 -4.16 8.05
CA ALA A 294 -4.60 -2.91 7.33
C ALA A 294 -4.05 -3.04 5.91
N CYS A 295 -4.68 -3.83 5.09
CA CYS A 295 -4.27 -4.09 3.71
C CYS A 295 -5.34 -3.68 2.70
N SER A 296 -6.28 -4.56 2.35
CA SER A 296 -7.30 -4.38 1.30
C SER A 296 -6.74 -3.71 0.03
N GLY A 297 -5.47 -4.05 -0.33
CA GLY A 297 -4.76 -3.51 -1.48
C GLY A 297 -4.28 -2.05 -1.38
N HIS A 298 -4.65 -1.31 -0.33
CA HIS A 298 -4.32 0.11 -0.23
C HIS A 298 -3.66 0.55 1.10
N GLY A 299 -3.36 -0.38 2.01
CA GLY A 299 -2.90 -0.07 3.37
C GLY A 299 -1.54 0.60 3.48
N PHE A 300 -0.56 0.24 2.62
CA PHE A 300 0.86 0.62 2.79
C PHE A 300 1.06 2.12 3.08
N LYS A 301 0.43 2.99 2.31
CA LYS A 301 0.57 4.45 2.43
C LYS A 301 0.10 5.01 3.77
N PHE A 302 -0.73 4.27 4.49
CA PHE A 302 -1.27 4.64 5.80
C PHE A 302 -0.43 4.14 6.98
N ALA A 303 0.68 3.45 6.74
CA ALA A 303 1.46 2.79 7.77
C ALA A 303 1.87 3.69 8.95
N PRO A 304 2.31 4.95 8.78
CA PRO A 304 2.66 5.79 9.93
C PRO A 304 1.49 6.01 10.90
N GLU A 305 0.33 6.40 10.40
CA GLU A 305 -0.83 6.66 11.25
C GLU A 305 -1.48 5.37 11.78
N VAL A 306 -1.52 4.31 10.97
CA VAL A 306 -2.01 2.99 11.42
C VAL A 306 -1.09 2.42 12.49
N GLY A 307 0.23 2.47 12.30
CA GLY A 307 1.20 2.04 13.31
C GLY A 307 1.06 2.81 14.64
N LYS A 308 0.82 4.12 14.56
CA LYS A 308 0.54 4.97 15.72
C LYS A 308 -0.72 4.53 16.47
N ARG A 309 -1.81 4.22 15.74
CA ARG A 309 -3.07 3.73 16.32
C ARG A 309 -2.91 2.36 16.96
N LEU A 310 -2.20 1.43 16.29
CA LEU A 310 -1.92 0.11 16.84
C LEU A 310 -1.05 0.20 18.12
N ALA A 311 -0.07 1.09 18.13
CA ALA A 311 0.75 1.35 19.31
C ALA A 311 -0.09 1.92 20.46
N ALA A 312 -1.02 2.86 20.20
CA ALA A 312 -1.94 3.38 21.20
C ALA A 312 -2.84 2.28 21.78
N LEU A 313 -3.43 1.44 20.92
CA LEU A 313 -4.19 0.27 21.37
C LEU A 313 -3.36 -0.67 22.26
N ALA A 314 -2.09 -0.90 21.90
CA ALA A 314 -1.21 -1.77 22.66
C ALA A 314 -0.88 -1.18 24.06
N LEU A 315 -0.76 0.15 24.15
CA LEU A 315 -0.49 0.85 25.41
C LEU A 315 -1.75 1.06 26.26
N GLY A 316 -2.95 0.88 25.69
CA GLY A 316 -4.24 1.07 26.38
C GLY A 316 -4.65 2.54 26.44
N GLU A 317 -4.22 3.31 25.43
CA GLU A 317 -4.53 4.73 25.23
C GLU A 317 -5.80 4.92 24.38
#